data_1d4b8f7cbdabf0cffb7edc4cec7d16d8
#
_entry.id   1d4b8f7cbdabf0cffb7edc4cec7d16d8
#
_cell.length_a   1.000
_cell.length_b   1.000
_cell.length_c   1.000
_cell.angle_alpha   90.00
_cell.angle_beta   90.00
_cell.angle_gamma   90.00
#
_symmetry.space_group_name_H-M   'P 1'
#
loop_
_entity.id
_entity.type
_entity.pdbx_description
1 polymer ?
#
loop_
_entity_poly.entity_id
_entity_poly.type
_entity_poly.pdbx_seq_one_letter_code
_entity_poly.pdbx_strand_id
1 'polypeptide(L)'
;MELNKIYNEDCLVGMKKIPDASVDCIICDLPYGVLNKQSEGGGWDSIIPLEPLWKEYLRIAKPNAAIILFCQGMFTAQLMMSQPKLWKYNLIWSKQRVTGFLNANKMPLRSHEDIAVFYRKQPV
;
A
#
# COMPACT_ATOMS: atom_id res chain seq x y z
N MET A 1 -5.47 -0.33 21.77
CA MET A 1 -5.09 0.84 20.93
C MET A 1 -6.21 1.87 21.00
N GLU A 2 -5.87 3.11 21.21
CA GLU A 2 -6.86 4.19 21.22
C GLU A 2 -7.35 4.50 19.80
N LEU A 3 -8.64 4.73 19.65
CA LEU A 3 -9.27 5.10 18.39
C LEU A 3 -9.11 6.61 18.12
N ASN A 4 -9.25 6.99 16.86
CA ASN A 4 -9.20 8.38 16.41
C ASN A 4 -7.88 9.09 16.78
N LYS A 5 -6.77 8.36 16.68
CA LYS A 5 -5.45 8.85 17.04
C LYS A 5 -4.46 8.49 15.94
N ILE A 6 -3.53 9.40 15.67
CA ILE A 6 -2.42 9.17 14.73
C ILE A 6 -1.25 8.60 15.53
N TYR A 7 -0.70 7.50 15.03
CA TYR A 7 0.46 6.83 15.63
C TYR A 7 1.66 6.99 14.69
N ASN A 8 2.71 7.62 15.18
CA ASN A 8 3.96 7.79 14.43
C ASN A 8 4.96 6.71 14.89
N GLU A 9 4.82 5.51 14.30
CA GLU A 9 5.66 4.36 14.63
C GLU A 9 5.70 3.39 13.44
N ASP A 10 6.60 2.43 13.49
CA ASP A 10 6.65 1.36 12.51
C ASP A 10 5.31 0.60 12.51
N CYS A 11 4.71 0.46 11.32
CA CYS A 11 3.38 -0.15 11.20
C CYS A 11 3.37 -1.62 11.63
N LEU A 12 4.45 -2.37 11.42
CA LEU A 12 4.53 -3.77 11.84
C LEU A 12 4.56 -3.90 13.36
N VAL A 13 5.07 -2.89 14.05
CA VAL A 13 5.04 -2.82 15.52
C VAL A 13 3.67 -2.34 15.99
N GLY A 14 3.18 -1.26 15.39
CA GLY A 14 1.91 -0.63 15.77
C GLY A 14 0.71 -1.55 15.58
N MET A 15 0.66 -2.30 14.49
CA MET A 15 -0.46 -3.20 14.22
C MET A 15 -0.60 -4.32 15.24
N LYS A 16 0.46 -4.70 15.94
CA LYS A 16 0.38 -5.70 17.01
C LYS A 16 -0.53 -5.30 18.16
N LYS A 17 -0.79 -4.00 18.32
CA LYS A 17 -1.69 -3.45 19.33
C LYS A 17 -3.16 -3.50 18.91
N ILE A 18 -3.44 -3.87 17.66
CA ILE A 18 -4.80 -3.93 17.12
C ILE A 18 -5.33 -5.35 17.29
N PRO A 19 -6.54 -5.52 17.87
CA PRO A 19 -7.13 -6.86 18.02
C PRO A 19 -7.41 -7.55 16.69
N ASP A 20 -7.47 -8.89 16.71
CA ASP A 20 -7.84 -9.69 15.54
C ASP A 20 -9.24 -9.32 15.05
N ALA A 21 -9.42 -9.32 13.73
CA ALA A 21 -10.72 -9.14 13.08
C ALA A 21 -11.52 -7.93 13.61
N SER A 22 -10.85 -6.80 13.83
CA SER A 22 -11.46 -5.60 14.38
C SER A 22 -11.54 -4.43 13.42
N VAL A 23 -10.86 -4.50 12.27
CA VAL A 23 -10.75 -3.40 11.31
C VAL A 23 -11.70 -3.62 10.14
N ASP A 24 -12.49 -2.60 9.84
CA ASP A 24 -13.51 -2.64 8.78
C ASP A 24 -12.95 -2.34 7.40
N CYS A 25 -11.87 -1.57 7.32
CA CYS A 25 -11.21 -1.22 6.06
C CYS A 25 -9.79 -0.77 6.33
N ILE A 26 -8.87 -1.13 5.45
CA ILE A 26 -7.48 -0.66 5.48
C ILE A 26 -7.25 0.16 4.22
N ILE A 27 -6.81 1.40 4.39
CA ILE A 27 -6.40 2.27 3.28
C ILE A 27 -4.98 2.72 3.59
N CYS A 28 -4.05 2.43 2.70
CA CYS A 28 -2.65 2.72 2.97
C CYS A 28 -1.90 3.16 1.72
N ASP A 29 -1.15 4.24 1.85
CA ASP A 29 -0.19 4.71 0.86
C ASP A 29 1.19 4.20 1.26
N LEU A 30 1.54 3.01 0.76
CA LEU A 30 2.78 2.33 1.11
C LEU A 30 3.99 3.01 0.46
N PRO A 31 5.18 2.93 1.08
CA PRO A 31 6.41 3.35 0.42
C PRO A 31 6.72 2.43 -0.77
N TYR A 32 7.00 3.03 -1.93
CA TYR A 32 7.21 2.28 -3.17
C TYR A 32 8.66 1.83 -3.37
N GLY A 33 9.58 2.35 -2.57
CA GLY A 33 11.00 2.02 -2.67
C GLY A 33 11.73 2.75 -3.80
N VAL A 34 11.12 3.77 -4.41
CA VAL A 34 11.70 4.45 -5.57
C VAL A 34 12.60 5.63 -5.21
N LEU A 35 12.40 6.24 -4.04
CA LEU A 35 13.16 7.42 -3.59
C LEU A 35 14.42 7.05 -2.80
N ASN A 36 14.57 5.78 -2.43
CA ASN A 36 15.60 5.34 -1.49
C ASN A 36 16.96 5.05 -2.13
N LYS A 37 17.05 5.08 -3.46
CA LYS A 37 18.24 4.58 -4.16
C LYS A 37 19.38 5.59 -4.27
N GLN A 38 19.15 6.87 -4.02
CA GLN A 38 20.14 7.92 -4.34
C GLN A 38 20.19 9.12 -3.39
N SER A 39 19.47 9.12 -2.28
CA SER A 39 19.51 10.25 -1.34
C SER A 39 19.82 9.79 0.07
N GLU A 40 20.67 10.52 0.74
CA GLU A 40 21.04 10.26 2.14
C GLU A 40 19.85 10.34 3.10
N GLY A 41 18.73 10.93 2.68
CA GLY A 41 17.52 11.04 3.48
C GLY A 41 16.41 10.08 3.12
N GLY A 42 16.64 9.12 2.20
CA GLY A 42 15.60 8.29 1.62
C GLY A 42 15.25 7.01 2.39
N GLY A 43 15.73 6.85 3.62
CA GLY A 43 15.50 5.63 4.38
C GLY A 43 14.03 5.30 4.66
N TRP A 44 13.16 6.30 4.70
CA TRP A 44 11.73 6.10 4.93
C TRP A 44 11.00 5.45 3.72
N ASP A 45 11.55 5.54 2.50
CA ASP A 45 10.93 4.98 1.29
C ASP A 45 11.43 3.56 0.99
N SER A 46 11.76 2.80 2.00
CA SER A 46 12.06 1.38 1.84
C SER A 46 10.77 0.58 1.75
N ILE A 47 10.72 -0.41 0.85
CA ILE A 47 9.57 -1.31 0.74
C ILE A 47 9.43 -2.08 2.06
N ILE A 48 8.24 -2.02 2.64
CA ILE A 48 7.91 -2.82 3.82
C ILE A 48 7.83 -4.28 3.37
N PRO A 49 8.45 -5.22 4.10
CA PRO A 49 8.37 -6.64 3.74
C PRO A 49 6.91 -7.08 3.62
N LEU A 50 6.54 -7.59 2.45
CA LEU A 50 5.15 -7.88 2.14
C LEU A 50 4.58 -9.06 2.92
N GLU A 51 5.38 -10.08 3.18
CA GLU A 51 4.91 -11.26 3.91
C GLU A 51 4.44 -10.92 5.34
N PRO A 52 5.25 -10.26 6.20
CA PRO A 52 4.78 -9.87 7.52
C PRO A 52 3.68 -8.79 7.45
N LEU A 53 3.69 -7.91 6.46
CA LEU A 53 2.64 -6.90 6.27
C LEU A 53 1.29 -7.57 6.03
N TRP A 54 1.24 -8.52 5.10
CA TRP A 54 0.01 -9.26 4.79
C TRP A 54 -0.48 -10.10 5.96
N LYS A 55 0.46 -10.69 6.71
CA LYS A 55 0.10 -11.45 7.91
C LYS A 55 -0.68 -10.57 8.89
N GLU A 56 -0.19 -9.36 9.15
CA GLU A 56 -0.84 -8.42 10.06
C GLU A 56 -2.14 -7.86 9.47
N TYR A 57 -2.16 -7.48 8.20
CA TYR A 57 -3.38 -6.99 7.55
C TYR A 57 -4.51 -8.02 7.61
N LEU A 58 -4.21 -9.27 7.31
CA LEU A 58 -5.22 -10.34 7.31
C LEU A 58 -5.65 -10.71 8.72
N ARG A 59 -4.78 -10.53 9.70
CA ARG A 59 -5.12 -10.77 11.10
C ARG A 59 -6.10 -9.73 11.63
N ILE A 60 -5.82 -8.44 11.39
CA ILE A 60 -6.63 -7.34 11.95
C ILE A 60 -7.90 -7.06 11.14
N ALA A 61 -7.91 -7.37 9.86
CA ALA A 61 -9.05 -7.11 8.99
C ALA A 61 -10.19 -8.08 9.24
N LYS A 62 -11.40 -7.57 9.30
CA LYS A 62 -12.60 -8.41 9.33
C LYS A 62 -12.72 -9.21 8.01
N PRO A 63 -13.47 -10.33 8.00
CA PRO A 63 -13.58 -11.16 6.79
C PRO A 63 -14.08 -10.43 5.55
N ASN A 64 -14.89 -9.39 5.71
CA ASN A 64 -15.44 -8.59 4.61
C ASN A 64 -14.80 -7.21 4.49
N ALA A 65 -13.64 -7.00 5.10
CA ALA A 65 -12.91 -5.74 5.01
C ALA A 65 -12.22 -5.63 3.66
N ALA A 66 -12.27 -4.44 3.06
CA ALA A 66 -11.44 -4.10 1.91
C ALA A 66 -10.06 -3.65 2.38
N ILE A 67 -9.03 -4.07 1.66
CA ILE A 67 -7.65 -3.62 1.85
C ILE A 67 -7.26 -2.88 0.58
N ILE A 68 -7.02 -1.59 0.70
CA ILE A 68 -6.85 -0.66 -0.42
C ILE A 68 -5.45 -0.05 -0.32
N LEU A 69 -4.60 -0.36 -1.29
CA LEU A 69 -3.19 0.00 -1.26
C LEU A 69 -2.83 0.82 -2.50
N PHE A 70 -2.27 2.00 -2.28
CA PHE A 70 -1.74 2.82 -3.36
C PHE A 70 -0.42 2.24 -3.84
N CYS A 71 -0.22 2.24 -5.16
CA CYS A 71 0.96 1.65 -5.77
C CYS A 71 1.19 2.22 -7.16
N GLN A 72 2.37 1.94 -7.73
CA GLN A 72 2.75 2.44 -9.03
C GLN A 72 3.83 1.55 -9.64
N GLY A 73 3.78 1.39 -10.96
CA GLY A 73 4.83 0.70 -11.71
C GLY A 73 5.06 -0.74 -11.25
N MET A 74 6.32 -1.12 -11.09
CA MET A 74 6.68 -2.49 -10.67
C MET A 74 6.15 -2.83 -9.29
N PHE A 75 6.03 -1.85 -8.40
CA PHE A 75 5.47 -2.09 -7.07
C PHE A 75 4.02 -2.56 -7.14
N THR A 76 3.24 -2.04 -8.10
CA THR A 76 1.87 -2.54 -8.36
C THR A 76 1.90 -4.03 -8.67
N ALA A 77 2.79 -4.47 -9.56
CA ALA A 77 2.93 -5.88 -9.91
C ALA A 77 3.35 -6.73 -8.72
N GLN A 78 4.28 -6.24 -7.90
CA GLN A 78 4.73 -6.92 -6.69
C GLN A 78 3.60 -7.13 -5.69
N LEU A 79 2.77 -6.10 -5.48
CA LEU A 79 1.60 -6.21 -4.60
C LEU A 79 0.59 -7.24 -5.12
N MET A 80 0.24 -7.16 -6.40
CA MET A 80 -0.70 -8.11 -7.02
C MET A 80 -0.22 -9.54 -6.87
N MET A 81 1.06 -9.78 -7.15
CA MET A 81 1.65 -11.11 -7.08
C MET A 81 1.88 -11.60 -5.65
N SER A 82 1.94 -10.68 -4.67
CA SER A 82 2.09 -11.08 -3.27
C SER A 82 0.83 -11.74 -2.72
N GLN A 83 -0.35 -11.43 -3.26
CA GLN A 83 -1.64 -12.02 -2.85
C GLN A 83 -2.56 -12.18 -4.06
N PRO A 84 -2.22 -13.06 -5.01
CA PRO A 84 -2.96 -13.16 -6.26
C PRO A 84 -4.41 -13.62 -6.09
N LYS A 85 -4.70 -14.38 -5.04
CA LYS A 85 -6.08 -14.82 -4.77
C LYS A 85 -6.93 -13.74 -4.11
N LEU A 86 -6.31 -12.83 -3.37
CA LEU A 86 -7.01 -11.73 -2.68
C LEU A 86 -7.16 -10.51 -3.57
N TRP A 87 -6.24 -10.30 -4.50
CA TRP A 87 -6.32 -9.17 -5.42
C TRP A 87 -7.56 -9.31 -6.31
N LYS A 88 -8.32 -8.22 -6.44
CA LYS A 88 -9.57 -8.19 -7.20
C LYS A 88 -9.48 -7.31 -8.42
N TYR A 89 -9.06 -6.05 -8.23
CA TYR A 89 -8.92 -5.10 -9.32
C TYR A 89 -8.08 -3.91 -8.89
N ASN A 90 -7.67 -3.10 -9.86
CA ASN A 90 -7.03 -1.81 -9.60
C ASN A 90 -7.97 -0.70 -10.02
N LEU A 91 -8.01 0.35 -9.20
CA LEU A 91 -8.57 1.63 -9.57
C LEU A 91 -7.44 2.51 -10.11
N ILE A 92 -7.78 3.46 -10.95
CA ILE A 92 -6.83 4.41 -11.52
C ILE A 92 -7.07 5.77 -10.87
N TRP A 93 -6.02 6.30 -10.22
CA TRP A 93 -6.05 7.66 -9.73
C TRP A 93 -5.37 8.55 -10.76
N SER A 94 -6.19 9.31 -11.50
CA SER A 94 -5.70 10.26 -12.49
C SER A 94 -5.22 11.53 -11.79
N LYS A 95 -3.95 11.84 -11.95
CA LYS A 95 -3.33 13.01 -11.31
C LYS A 95 -3.45 14.24 -12.21
N GLN A 96 -3.69 15.41 -11.61
CA GLN A 96 -3.66 16.68 -12.34
C GLN A 96 -2.23 17.06 -12.73
N ARG A 97 -1.21 16.61 -11.98
CA ARG A 97 0.19 16.83 -12.27
C ARG A 97 0.86 15.53 -12.70
N VAL A 98 1.62 15.60 -13.78
CA VAL A 98 2.43 14.47 -14.21
C VAL A 98 3.67 14.36 -13.33
N THR A 99 4.21 13.15 -13.22
CA THR A 99 5.43 12.87 -12.46
C THR A 99 6.47 12.22 -13.37
N GLY A 100 7.72 12.18 -12.90
CA GLY A 100 8.80 11.56 -13.68
C GLY A 100 9.44 12.50 -14.72
N PHE A 101 9.33 13.81 -14.54
CA PHE A 101 9.87 14.78 -15.51
C PHE A 101 11.40 14.66 -15.70
N LEU A 102 12.12 14.22 -14.66
CA LEU A 102 13.57 14.00 -14.75
C LEU A 102 13.92 12.89 -15.74
N ASN A 103 13.01 11.99 -16.04
CA ASN A 103 13.16 10.89 -16.98
C ASN A 103 12.37 11.08 -18.28
N ALA A 104 11.86 12.29 -18.53
CA ALA A 104 10.98 12.57 -19.67
C ALA A 104 11.60 12.21 -21.02
N ASN A 105 12.93 12.28 -21.15
CA ASN A 105 13.64 11.91 -22.37
C ASN A 105 13.86 10.40 -22.52
N LYS A 106 13.57 9.62 -21.48
CA LYS A 106 13.81 8.16 -21.45
C LYS A 106 12.51 7.36 -21.42
N MET A 107 11.44 7.95 -20.87
CA MET A 107 10.16 7.29 -20.71
C MET A 107 9.03 8.32 -20.60
N PRO A 108 7.78 7.93 -20.90
CA PRO A 108 6.64 8.82 -20.75
C PRO A 108 6.48 9.34 -19.33
N LEU A 109 5.98 10.57 -19.21
CA LEU A 109 5.59 11.12 -17.92
C LEU A 109 4.42 10.34 -17.34
N ARG A 110 4.38 10.22 -16.02
CA ARG A 110 3.32 9.50 -15.29
C ARG A 110 2.22 10.46 -14.89
N SER A 111 1.00 10.17 -15.30
CA SER A 111 -0.19 10.97 -14.96
C SER A 111 -1.17 10.24 -14.06
N HIS A 112 -0.85 9.02 -13.63
CA HIS A 112 -1.73 8.24 -12.75
C HIS A 112 -0.94 7.42 -11.75
N GLU A 113 -1.64 6.99 -10.70
CA GLU A 113 -1.19 5.94 -9.79
C GLU A 113 -2.28 4.87 -9.73
N ASP A 114 -1.88 3.66 -9.38
CA ASP A 114 -2.80 2.55 -9.21
C ASP A 114 -3.25 2.48 -7.75
N ILE A 115 -4.47 2.02 -7.56
CA ILE A 115 -5.02 1.72 -6.25
C ILE A 115 -5.47 0.26 -6.29
N ALA A 116 -4.70 -0.62 -5.69
CA ALA A 116 -4.97 -2.04 -5.69
C ALA A 116 -5.96 -2.39 -4.60
N VAL A 117 -7.01 -3.14 -4.96
CA VAL A 117 -8.08 -3.53 -4.04
C VAL A 117 -8.03 -5.03 -3.81
N PHE A 118 -7.95 -5.39 -2.53
CA PHE A 118 -7.89 -6.77 -2.06
C PHE A 118 -9.01 -7.02 -1.06
N TYR A 119 -9.59 -8.22 -1.08
CA TYR A 119 -10.50 -8.66 -0.02
C TYR A 119 -10.70 -10.18 -0.09
N ARG A 120 -11.14 -10.77 1.04
CA ARG A 120 -11.51 -12.18 1.12
C ARG A 120 -12.95 -12.41 0.71
N LYS A 121 -13.86 -11.61 1.27
CA LYS A 121 -15.28 -11.58 0.92
C LYS A 121 -15.65 -10.19 0.47
N GLN A 122 -16.56 -10.10 -0.48
CA GLN A 122 -16.99 -8.82 -1.03
C GLN A 122 -17.43 -7.88 0.11
N PRO A 123 -16.86 -6.66 0.18
CA PRO A 123 -17.27 -5.68 1.16
C PRO A 123 -18.73 -5.28 0.98
N VAL A 124 -19.34 -4.94 2.09
CA VAL A 124 -20.73 -4.47 2.09
C VAL A 124 -20.80 -2.98 1.78
#